data_c0eb4c87610bad2125f5b094d2a8fdae
#
_entry.id   c0eb4c87610bad2125f5b094d2a8fdae
#
_cell.length_a   1.000
_cell.length_b   1.000
_cell.length_c   1.000
_cell.angle_alpha   90.00
_cell.angle_beta   90.00
_cell.angle_gamma   90.00
#
_symmetry.space_group_name_H-M   'P 1'
#
loop_
_entity.id
_entity.type
_entity.pdbx_description
1 polymer ?
#
loop_
_entity_poly.entity_id
_entity_poly.type
_entity_poly.pdbx_seq_one_letter_code
_entity_poly.pdbx_strand_id
1 'polypeptide(L)'
;MFITLKDNDELVSVKKTTGNDEILMASSNGRMVRFNESTVRIMGRSASGVRGINLDGGILVGMEIVEPNEYVLVITENGYGKKTPVDEYRITNRGGKGVKTVNITEKNGSIVSFKTVDDSKDLMIITDSGIIIRLAVDKISTMSRVTQGVKLINLKEDSIVSSTSIVDREEVSDDNINGETIEKESEELSFFFTSSYIISLSVH
;
A
#
# COMPACT_ATOMS: atom_id res chain seq x y z
N MET A 1 20.71 7.21 10.72
CA MET A 1 19.56 7.24 11.14
C MET A 1 19.14 8.17 11.89
N PHE A 2 18.28 8.60 12.56
CA PHE A 2 17.34 8.36 11.92
C PHE A 2 16.05 8.66 12.61
N ILE A 3 15.37 7.85 13.23
CA ILE A 3 14.16 8.11 13.98
C ILE A 3 14.29 7.41 15.32
N THR A 4 13.79 8.03 16.38
CA THR A 4 13.67 7.37 17.70
C THR A 4 12.28 6.78 17.80
N LEU A 5 12.21 5.45 17.80
CA LEU A 5 10.97 4.73 18.08
C LEU A 5 10.73 4.72 19.59
N LYS A 6 9.46 4.74 20.00
CA LYS A 6 9.07 4.47 21.39
C LYS A 6 8.97 2.96 21.61
N ASP A 7 8.86 2.55 22.88
CA ASP A 7 8.63 1.15 23.23
C ASP A 7 7.33 0.66 22.55
N ASN A 8 7.41 -0.48 21.89
CA ASN A 8 6.36 -1.12 21.10
C ASN A 8 5.95 -0.40 19.79
N ASP A 9 6.72 0.60 19.32
CA ASP A 9 6.53 1.18 17.99
C ASP A 9 7.28 0.39 16.92
N GLU A 10 6.70 0.32 15.72
CA GLU A 10 7.31 -0.33 14.55
C GLU A 10 7.42 0.65 13.40
N LEU A 11 8.48 0.51 12.59
CA LEU A 11 8.65 1.24 11.35
C LEU A 11 7.85 0.55 10.23
N VAL A 12 6.70 1.10 9.88
CA VAL A 12 5.79 0.50 8.88
C VAL A 12 6.21 0.81 7.44
N SER A 13 6.65 2.04 7.17
CA SER A 13 7.00 2.46 5.80
C SER A 13 7.96 3.64 5.81
N VAL A 14 8.79 3.72 4.77
CA VAL A 14 9.67 4.86 4.47
C VAL A 14 9.52 5.19 2.99
N LYS A 15 9.26 6.44 2.65
CA LYS A 15 9.14 6.93 1.27
C LYS A 15 10.02 8.15 1.08
N LYS A 16 10.62 8.25 -0.10
CA LYS A 16 11.35 9.43 -0.54
C LYS A 16 10.35 10.40 -1.18
N THR A 17 10.35 11.66 -0.75
CA THR A 17 9.43 12.69 -1.23
C THR A 17 10.19 13.89 -1.81
N THR A 18 9.47 14.76 -2.54
CA THR A 18 10.04 15.93 -3.22
C THR A 18 9.87 17.24 -2.44
N GLY A 19 9.06 17.26 -1.39
CA GLY A 19 8.70 18.46 -0.62
C GLY A 19 7.29 19.00 -0.94
N ASN A 20 6.66 18.53 -2.00
CA ASN A 20 5.32 18.94 -2.43
C ASN A 20 4.36 17.79 -2.70
N ASP A 21 4.74 16.56 -2.33
CA ASP A 21 3.96 15.37 -2.63
C ASP A 21 2.70 15.28 -1.77
N GLU A 22 1.72 14.57 -2.28
CA GLU A 22 0.55 14.20 -1.52
C GLU A 22 0.72 12.78 -0.96
N ILE A 23 0.41 12.64 0.30
CA ILE A 23 0.60 11.42 1.07
C ILE A 23 -0.75 10.77 1.36
N LEU A 24 -0.84 9.47 1.10
CA LEU A 24 -1.93 8.60 1.53
C LEU A 24 -1.47 7.74 2.70
N MET A 25 -2.32 7.60 3.70
CA MET A 25 -2.14 6.66 4.82
C MET A 25 -3.44 5.94 5.10
N ALA A 26 -3.38 4.64 5.31
CA ALA A 26 -4.55 3.80 5.57
C ALA A 26 -4.50 3.12 6.94
N SER A 27 -5.67 3.02 7.57
CA SER A 27 -5.91 2.21 8.77
C SER A 27 -6.61 0.90 8.40
N SER A 28 -6.30 -0.18 9.10
CA SER A 28 -6.87 -1.52 8.87
C SER A 28 -8.40 -1.55 8.97
N ASN A 29 -9.01 -0.63 9.70
CA ASN A 29 -10.45 -0.49 9.85
C ASN A 29 -11.16 0.22 8.68
N GLY A 30 -10.53 0.33 7.52
CA GLY A 30 -11.17 0.82 6.29
C GLY A 30 -11.15 2.33 6.11
N ARG A 31 -10.25 3.06 6.78
CA ARG A 31 -10.14 4.51 6.66
C ARG A 31 -8.82 4.94 6.03
N MET A 32 -8.82 6.08 5.36
CA MET A 32 -7.66 6.64 4.67
C MET A 32 -7.66 8.16 4.77
N VAL A 33 -6.49 8.75 4.97
CA VAL A 33 -6.26 10.19 4.86
C VAL A 33 -5.41 10.46 3.62
N ARG A 34 -5.69 11.59 2.94
CA ARG A 34 -4.83 12.20 1.91
C ARG A 34 -4.49 13.61 2.38
N PHE A 35 -3.23 13.94 2.41
CA PHE A 35 -2.77 15.28 2.81
C PHE A 35 -1.48 15.65 2.08
N ASN A 36 -1.23 16.96 1.93
CA ASN A 36 0.02 17.45 1.34
C ASN A 36 1.15 17.39 2.39
N GLU A 37 2.32 16.89 2.01
CA GLU A 37 3.47 16.75 2.90
C GLU A 37 3.96 18.10 3.45
N SER A 38 3.70 19.22 2.77
CA SER A 38 4.01 20.58 3.28
C SER A 38 3.37 20.88 4.65
N THR A 39 2.33 20.14 5.03
CA THR A 39 1.73 20.20 6.37
C THR A 39 2.57 19.51 7.45
N VAL A 40 3.59 18.76 7.05
CA VAL A 40 4.57 18.12 7.94
C VAL A 40 5.77 19.04 8.07
N ARG A 41 5.99 19.59 9.26
CA ARG A 41 7.15 20.45 9.51
C ARG A 41 8.46 19.68 9.36
N ILE A 42 9.49 20.33 8.88
CA ILE A 42 10.86 19.80 8.87
C ILE A 42 11.29 19.52 10.33
N MET A 43 11.79 18.34 10.59
CA MET A 43 12.14 17.87 11.93
C MET A 43 13.58 17.33 11.97
N GLY A 44 14.28 17.61 13.08
CA GLY A 44 15.62 17.07 13.33
C GLY A 44 15.59 15.61 13.75
N ARG A 45 16.78 15.00 13.86
CA ARG A 45 16.98 13.56 14.10
C ARG A 45 16.40 13.03 15.41
N SER A 46 16.22 13.87 16.42
CA SER A 46 15.66 13.52 17.73
C SER A 46 14.15 13.76 17.85
N ALA A 47 13.48 14.13 16.77
CA ALA A 47 12.05 14.41 16.79
C ALA A 47 11.24 13.11 16.82
N SER A 48 10.15 13.09 17.59
CA SER A 48 9.21 11.96 17.67
C SER A 48 8.19 11.93 16.53
N GLY A 49 8.35 12.79 15.51
CA GLY A 49 7.41 12.86 14.39
C GLY A 49 6.12 13.63 14.71
N VAL A 50 5.14 13.47 13.85
CA VAL A 50 3.79 14.04 13.98
C VAL A 50 2.75 13.01 13.56
N ARG A 51 1.55 13.10 14.14
CA ARG A 51 0.45 12.22 13.77
C ARG A 51 0.05 12.42 12.31
N GLY A 52 0.12 11.37 11.49
CA GLY A 52 -0.35 11.36 10.11
C GLY A 52 -1.85 11.04 10.02
N ILE A 53 -2.32 10.01 10.71
CA ILE A 53 -3.71 9.55 10.73
C ILE A 53 -4.17 9.26 12.17
N ASN A 54 -5.45 9.40 12.44
CA ASN A 54 -6.09 8.85 13.64
C ASN A 54 -6.62 7.45 13.32
N LEU A 55 -6.05 6.44 13.93
CA LEU A 55 -6.31 5.03 13.61
C LEU A 55 -7.68 4.53 14.08
N ASP A 56 -8.32 5.22 15.05
CA ASP A 56 -9.68 4.90 15.53
C ASP A 56 -9.86 3.42 15.91
N GLY A 57 -8.87 2.86 16.60
CA GLY A 57 -8.82 1.46 17.01
C GLY A 57 -8.24 0.47 16.01
N GLY A 58 -7.92 0.90 14.79
CA GLY A 58 -7.19 0.08 13.81
C GLY A 58 -5.67 0.18 13.97
N ILE A 59 -4.93 -0.48 13.08
CA ILE A 59 -3.48 -0.35 12.94
C ILE A 59 -3.15 0.40 11.64
N LEU A 60 -1.96 1.00 11.57
CA LEU A 60 -1.46 1.60 10.33
C LEU A 60 -1.07 0.49 9.34
N VAL A 61 -1.67 0.53 8.15
CA VAL A 61 -1.38 -0.45 7.09
C VAL A 61 -0.17 -0.03 6.26
N GLY A 62 0.02 1.28 6.05
CA GLY A 62 1.14 1.79 5.28
C GLY A 62 0.97 3.25 4.87
N MET A 63 1.89 3.70 4.03
CA MET A 63 1.95 5.04 3.47
C MET A 63 2.35 4.95 1.99
N GLU A 64 1.63 5.67 1.13
CA GLU A 64 1.95 5.79 -0.30
C GLU A 64 2.00 7.27 -0.72
N ILE A 65 2.75 7.55 -1.79
CA ILE A 65 2.76 8.85 -2.46
C ILE A 65 1.73 8.79 -3.59
N VAL A 66 1.03 9.89 -3.81
CA VAL A 66 0.04 10.00 -4.89
C VAL A 66 0.72 10.47 -6.16
N GLU A 67 0.56 9.69 -7.22
CA GLU A 67 0.88 10.12 -8.58
C GLU A 67 -0.39 10.48 -9.36
N PRO A 68 -0.34 11.41 -10.33
CA PRO A 68 -1.49 11.74 -11.16
C PRO A 68 -2.03 10.54 -11.93
N ASN A 69 -3.36 10.45 -12.06
CA ASN A 69 -4.07 9.40 -12.81
C ASN A 69 -3.96 7.98 -12.26
N GLU A 70 -3.47 7.80 -11.05
CA GLU A 70 -3.40 6.50 -10.39
C GLU A 70 -4.72 6.11 -9.71
N TYR A 71 -4.74 4.85 -9.32
CA TYR A 71 -5.77 4.26 -8.47
C TYR A 71 -5.20 3.90 -7.10
N VAL A 72 -6.04 4.01 -6.10
CA VAL A 72 -5.82 3.38 -4.80
C VAL A 72 -6.34 1.95 -4.86
N LEU A 73 -5.45 0.99 -4.90
CA LEU A 73 -5.74 -0.44 -4.82
C LEU A 73 -5.74 -0.84 -3.34
N VAL A 74 -6.83 -1.41 -2.86
CA VAL A 74 -6.97 -1.88 -1.47
C VAL A 74 -7.22 -3.38 -1.47
N ILE A 75 -6.52 -4.10 -0.60
CA ILE A 75 -6.65 -5.55 -0.41
C ILE A 75 -6.94 -5.85 1.07
N THR A 76 -7.87 -6.77 1.32
CA THR A 76 -8.27 -7.18 2.66
C THR A 76 -7.83 -8.60 2.98
N GLU A 77 -7.80 -8.95 4.27
CA GLU A 77 -7.30 -10.23 4.79
C GLU A 77 -8.03 -11.44 4.18
N ASN A 78 -9.34 -11.33 3.89
CA ASN A 78 -10.12 -12.41 3.30
C ASN A 78 -10.08 -12.44 1.76
N GLY A 79 -9.07 -11.77 1.14
CA GLY A 79 -8.80 -11.81 -0.29
C GLY A 79 -9.75 -10.99 -1.15
N TYR A 80 -10.44 -10.01 -0.58
CA TYR A 80 -11.21 -9.03 -1.34
C TYR A 80 -10.33 -7.83 -1.68
N GLY A 81 -10.64 -7.19 -2.80
CA GLY A 81 -9.95 -5.97 -3.20
C GLY A 81 -10.71 -5.20 -4.26
N LYS A 82 -10.25 -4.01 -4.50
CA LYS A 82 -10.76 -3.10 -5.52
C LYS A 82 -9.75 -2.00 -5.79
N LYS A 83 -9.87 -1.34 -6.93
CA LYS A 83 -9.21 -0.06 -7.19
C LYS A 83 -10.23 1.08 -7.20
N THR A 84 -9.82 2.24 -6.72
CA THR A 84 -10.64 3.46 -6.65
C THR A 84 -9.81 4.61 -7.18
N PRO A 85 -10.31 5.46 -8.11
CA PRO A 85 -9.55 6.63 -8.57
C PRO A 85 -9.06 7.47 -7.41
N VAL A 86 -7.80 7.89 -7.45
CA VAL A 86 -7.19 8.68 -6.38
C VAL A 86 -7.94 9.99 -6.11
N ASP A 87 -8.59 10.55 -7.12
CA ASP A 87 -9.37 11.79 -7.02
C ASP A 87 -10.65 11.67 -6.17
N GLU A 88 -11.13 10.45 -5.91
CA GLU A 88 -12.20 10.25 -4.93
C GLU A 88 -11.74 10.53 -3.49
N TYR A 89 -10.44 10.58 -3.22
CA TYR A 89 -9.87 10.87 -1.90
C TYR A 89 -9.56 12.36 -1.80
N ARG A 90 -10.45 13.12 -1.19
CA ARG A 90 -10.23 14.56 -0.96
C ARG A 90 -9.00 14.80 -0.09
N ILE A 91 -8.24 15.84 -0.38
CA ILE A 91 -7.17 16.32 0.48
C ILE A 91 -7.79 16.82 1.80
N THR A 92 -7.20 16.41 2.92
CA THR A 92 -7.64 16.75 4.28
C THR A 92 -6.44 17.16 5.11
N ASN A 93 -6.69 17.62 6.34
CA ASN A 93 -5.61 17.79 7.31
C ASN A 93 -5.12 16.41 7.79
N ARG A 94 -3.78 16.30 7.97
CA ARG A 94 -3.20 15.12 8.63
C ARG A 94 -3.73 14.96 10.07
N GLY A 95 -3.60 13.75 10.62
CA GLY A 95 -3.99 13.44 12.00
C GLY A 95 -5.48 13.25 12.22
N GLY A 96 -6.32 13.43 11.20
CA GLY A 96 -7.75 13.12 11.23
C GLY A 96 -8.04 11.62 11.03
N LYS A 97 -9.32 11.22 11.24
CA LYS A 97 -9.79 9.85 10.96
C LYS A 97 -9.84 9.52 9.45
N GLY A 98 -9.71 10.53 8.59
CA GLY A 98 -9.81 10.37 7.15
C GLY A 98 -11.21 10.02 6.65
N VAL A 99 -11.26 9.58 5.39
CA VAL A 99 -12.48 9.13 4.71
C VAL A 99 -12.55 7.61 4.68
N LYS A 100 -13.76 7.06 4.57
CA LYS A 100 -13.95 5.63 4.39
C LYS A 100 -13.44 5.22 3.01
N THR A 101 -12.56 4.21 2.94
CA THR A 101 -11.99 3.68 1.70
C THR A 101 -12.58 2.34 1.31
N VAL A 102 -12.94 1.51 2.28
CA VAL A 102 -13.62 0.25 2.08
C VAL A 102 -14.64 0.03 3.19
N ASN A 103 -15.73 -0.66 2.87
CA ASN A 103 -16.70 -1.09 3.87
C ASN A 103 -16.27 -2.42 4.46
N ILE A 104 -15.64 -2.39 5.64
CA ILE A 104 -15.20 -3.58 6.37
C ILE A 104 -16.42 -4.34 6.89
N THR A 105 -16.41 -5.64 6.70
CA THR A 105 -17.42 -6.61 7.17
C THR A 105 -16.70 -7.91 7.54
N GLU A 106 -17.34 -8.82 8.24
CA GLU A 106 -16.81 -10.17 8.52
C GLU A 106 -16.42 -10.92 7.24
N LYS A 107 -17.11 -10.64 6.13
CA LYS A 107 -16.89 -11.28 4.85
C LYS A 107 -15.56 -10.91 4.21
N ASN A 108 -15.17 -9.63 4.24
CA ASN A 108 -13.93 -9.17 3.59
C ASN A 108 -12.77 -8.99 4.56
N GLY A 109 -13.04 -8.80 5.85
CA GLY A 109 -12.01 -8.61 6.87
C GLY A 109 -11.32 -7.25 6.81
N SER A 110 -10.29 -7.06 7.60
CA SER A 110 -9.53 -5.83 7.72
C SER A 110 -8.67 -5.54 6.48
N ILE A 111 -8.29 -4.28 6.25
CA ILE A 111 -7.30 -3.97 5.22
C ILE A 111 -5.93 -4.49 5.67
N VAL A 112 -5.27 -5.26 4.81
CA VAL A 112 -3.89 -5.73 5.02
C VAL A 112 -2.88 -5.02 4.12
N SER A 113 -3.34 -4.46 2.99
CA SER A 113 -2.48 -3.72 2.07
C SER A 113 -3.25 -2.68 1.28
N PHE A 114 -2.57 -1.59 0.96
CA PHE A 114 -2.98 -0.69 -0.11
C PHE A 114 -1.75 -0.20 -0.88
N LYS A 115 -1.96 0.15 -2.16
CA LYS A 115 -0.95 0.66 -3.07
C LYS A 115 -1.55 1.73 -3.97
N THR A 116 -0.72 2.68 -4.41
CA THR A 116 -1.02 3.50 -5.59
C THR A 116 -0.56 2.75 -6.82
N VAL A 117 -1.39 2.66 -7.85
CA VAL A 117 -1.14 1.84 -9.04
C VAL A 117 -1.76 2.46 -10.28
N ASP A 118 -1.16 2.19 -11.43
CA ASP A 118 -1.76 2.33 -12.74
C ASP A 118 -2.14 0.97 -13.35
N ASP A 119 -2.84 0.98 -14.48
CA ASP A 119 -3.33 -0.23 -15.14
C ASP A 119 -2.24 -1.03 -15.87
N SER A 120 -1.01 -0.53 -15.95
CA SER A 120 0.13 -1.21 -16.59
C SER A 120 0.81 -2.24 -15.70
N LYS A 121 0.51 -2.24 -14.42
CA LYS A 121 1.17 -3.08 -13.40
C LYS A 121 0.43 -4.39 -13.15
N ASP A 122 1.12 -5.29 -12.46
CA ASP A 122 0.54 -6.51 -11.91
C ASP A 122 0.62 -6.50 -10.38
N LEU A 123 -0.39 -7.08 -9.77
CA LEU A 123 -0.49 -7.31 -8.32
C LEU A 123 -0.06 -8.73 -7.99
N MET A 124 0.90 -8.87 -7.10
CA MET A 124 1.22 -10.15 -6.44
C MET A 124 0.51 -10.19 -5.09
N ILE A 125 -0.25 -11.25 -4.83
CA ILE A 125 -0.88 -11.51 -3.52
C ILE A 125 -0.21 -12.74 -2.92
N ILE A 126 0.22 -12.64 -1.67
CA ILE A 126 0.89 -13.70 -0.92
C ILE A 126 0.03 -14.01 0.30
N THR A 127 -0.27 -15.29 0.49
CA THR A 127 -1.03 -15.78 1.64
C THR A 127 -0.09 -16.30 2.74
N ASP A 128 -0.59 -16.41 3.96
CA ASP A 128 0.09 -17.02 5.10
C ASP A 128 0.44 -18.51 4.86
N SER A 129 -0.34 -19.19 4.03
CA SER A 129 -0.09 -20.59 3.60
C SER A 129 0.95 -20.70 2.47
N GLY A 130 1.59 -19.59 2.06
CA GLY A 130 2.64 -19.57 1.04
C GLY A 130 2.13 -19.63 -0.41
N ILE A 131 0.83 -19.47 -0.65
CA ILE A 131 0.28 -19.35 -2.01
C ILE A 131 0.58 -17.97 -2.53
N ILE A 132 1.11 -17.89 -3.76
CA ILE A 132 1.38 -16.63 -4.46
C ILE A 132 0.53 -16.65 -5.74
N ILE A 133 -0.22 -15.56 -5.96
CA ILE A 133 -0.92 -15.33 -7.22
C ILE A 133 -0.52 -13.98 -7.81
N ARG A 134 -0.54 -13.92 -9.15
CA ARG A 134 -0.29 -12.71 -9.92
C ARG A 134 -1.57 -12.33 -10.69
N LEU A 135 -1.98 -11.08 -10.58
CA LEU A 135 -3.18 -10.53 -11.20
C LEU A 135 -2.85 -9.22 -11.91
N ALA A 136 -3.26 -9.08 -13.15
CA ALA A 136 -3.14 -7.82 -13.86
C ALA A 136 -4.06 -6.76 -13.22
N VAL A 137 -3.50 -5.58 -12.92
CA VAL A 137 -4.25 -4.49 -12.23
C VAL A 137 -5.43 -4.01 -13.07
N ASP A 138 -5.31 -4.00 -14.40
CA ASP A 138 -6.40 -3.63 -15.31
C ASP A 138 -7.64 -4.55 -15.20
N LYS A 139 -7.48 -5.79 -14.74
CA LYS A 139 -8.57 -6.75 -14.51
C LYS A 139 -9.27 -6.57 -13.16
N ILE A 140 -8.70 -5.78 -12.25
CA ILE A 140 -9.31 -5.50 -10.96
C ILE A 140 -10.41 -4.44 -11.14
N SER A 141 -11.58 -4.69 -10.57
CA SER A 141 -12.74 -3.79 -10.69
C SER A 141 -12.48 -2.42 -10.10
N THR A 142 -12.75 -1.38 -10.89
CA THR A 142 -12.79 0.00 -10.40
C THR A 142 -14.11 0.27 -9.69
N MET A 143 -14.06 0.71 -8.45
CA MET A 143 -15.23 0.92 -7.59
C MET A 143 -15.08 2.16 -6.73
N SER A 144 -16.22 2.74 -6.30
CA SER A 144 -16.21 3.84 -5.33
C SER A 144 -15.71 3.42 -3.95
N ARG A 145 -15.31 4.41 -3.14
CA ARG A 145 -14.66 4.21 -1.83
C ARG A 145 -15.42 3.32 -0.86
N VAL A 146 -16.74 3.44 -0.75
CA VAL A 146 -17.55 2.79 0.30
C VAL A 146 -18.07 1.39 -0.06
N THR A 147 -17.54 0.75 -1.09
CA THR A 147 -17.88 -0.64 -1.44
C THR A 147 -17.03 -1.65 -0.68
N GLN A 148 -17.45 -2.91 -0.66
CA GLN A 148 -16.69 -4.02 -0.03
C GLN A 148 -15.54 -4.56 -0.89
N GLY A 149 -15.51 -4.20 -2.17
CA GLY A 149 -14.64 -4.82 -3.16
C GLY A 149 -15.20 -6.14 -3.70
N VAL A 150 -14.43 -6.76 -4.58
CA VAL A 150 -14.68 -8.08 -5.17
C VAL A 150 -13.65 -9.08 -4.67
N LYS A 151 -13.97 -10.37 -4.73
CA LYS A 151 -13.03 -11.42 -4.37
C LYS A 151 -11.94 -11.54 -5.44
N LEU A 152 -10.69 -11.32 -5.07
CA LEU A 152 -9.51 -11.42 -5.94
C LEU A 152 -8.86 -12.81 -5.88
N ILE A 153 -8.93 -13.47 -4.72
CA ILE A 153 -8.38 -14.81 -4.51
C ILE A 153 -9.37 -15.66 -3.71
N ASN A 154 -9.48 -16.95 -4.04
CA ASN A 154 -10.17 -17.93 -3.22
C ASN A 154 -9.17 -18.52 -2.22
N LEU A 155 -9.26 -18.08 -0.98
CA LEU A 155 -8.46 -18.59 0.12
C LEU A 155 -8.93 -19.98 0.53
N LYS A 156 -8.01 -20.83 0.98
CA LYS A 156 -8.35 -22.06 1.71
C LYS A 156 -8.94 -21.71 3.08
N GLU A 157 -9.56 -22.68 3.71
CA GLU A 157 -10.08 -22.56 5.07
C GLU A 157 -8.95 -22.12 6.02
N ASP A 158 -9.24 -21.13 6.87
CA ASP A 158 -8.32 -20.52 7.82
C ASP A 158 -7.08 -19.77 7.22
N SER A 159 -7.00 -19.62 5.90
CA SER A 159 -5.90 -18.86 5.28
C SER A 159 -6.28 -17.41 5.06
N ILE A 160 -5.31 -16.51 5.21
CA ILE A 160 -5.47 -15.07 5.01
C ILE A 160 -4.42 -14.51 4.03
N VAL A 161 -4.69 -13.36 3.46
CA VAL A 161 -3.68 -12.58 2.74
C VAL A 161 -2.67 -12.03 3.75
N SER A 162 -1.40 -12.36 3.56
CA SER A 162 -0.29 -11.92 4.41
C SER A 162 0.36 -10.63 3.92
N SER A 163 0.62 -10.55 2.62
CA SER A 163 1.26 -9.38 2.00
C SER A 163 0.93 -9.24 0.52
N THR A 164 1.26 -8.07 -0.05
CA THR A 164 1.12 -7.83 -1.48
C THR A 164 2.30 -7.02 -2.01
N SER A 165 2.61 -7.19 -3.29
CA SER A 165 3.60 -6.41 -4.02
C SER A 165 3.07 -5.98 -5.38
N ILE A 166 3.50 -4.84 -5.86
CA ILE A 166 3.26 -4.39 -7.24
C ILE A 166 4.52 -4.67 -8.04
N VAL A 167 4.34 -5.24 -9.21
CA VAL A 167 5.42 -5.59 -10.13
C VAL A 167 5.10 -5.07 -11.53
N ASP A 168 6.14 -4.86 -12.32
CA ASP A 168 5.97 -4.52 -13.72
C ASP A 168 5.36 -5.71 -14.47
N ARG A 169 4.49 -5.41 -15.44
CA ARG A 169 3.94 -6.44 -16.31
C ARG A 169 5.04 -6.92 -17.25
N GLU A 170 5.30 -8.22 -17.28
CA GLU A 170 6.17 -8.82 -18.27
C GLU A 170 5.46 -8.80 -19.64
N GLU A 171 6.08 -8.18 -20.63
CA GLU A 171 5.67 -8.33 -22.01
C GLU A 171 6.02 -9.77 -22.42
N VAL A 172 5.01 -10.62 -22.63
CA VAL A 172 5.22 -11.93 -23.24
C VAL A 172 5.52 -11.67 -24.70
N SER A 173 6.82 -11.66 -25.07
CA SER A 173 7.19 -11.76 -26.46
C SER A 173 6.79 -13.17 -26.95
N ASP A 174 5.98 -13.25 -27.98
CA ASP A 174 5.47 -14.51 -28.57
C ASP A 174 6.58 -15.43 -29.14
N ASP A 175 7.86 -15.12 -28.92
CA ASP A 175 9.00 -15.81 -29.54
C ASP A 175 9.58 -16.96 -28.72
N ASN A 176 9.02 -17.35 -27.57
CA ASN A 176 9.57 -18.44 -26.75
C ASN A 176 8.61 -19.61 -26.53
N ILE A 177 8.20 -20.29 -27.62
CA ILE A 177 7.72 -21.67 -27.53
C ILE A 177 8.93 -22.58 -27.90
N ASN A 178 9.92 -22.65 -27.05
CA ASN A 178 10.85 -23.75 -26.98
C ASN A 178 11.36 -23.88 -25.56
N GLY A 179 11.02 -25.01 -24.93
CA GLY A 179 11.28 -25.25 -23.52
C GLY A 179 12.77 -25.35 -23.22
N GLU A 180 13.28 -24.44 -22.45
CA GLU A 180 14.52 -24.62 -21.68
C GLU A 180 14.31 -24.08 -20.27
N THR A 181 14.74 -24.87 -19.33
CA THR A 181 14.70 -24.63 -17.90
C THR A 181 15.62 -23.45 -17.54
N ILE A 182 15.07 -22.37 -16.98
CA ILE A 182 15.90 -21.25 -16.53
C ILE A 182 16.35 -21.52 -15.10
N GLU A 183 17.67 -21.69 -14.94
CA GLU A 183 18.35 -21.67 -13.64
C GLU A 183 18.33 -20.25 -13.06
N LYS A 184 18.21 -20.19 -11.74
CA LYS A 184 18.19 -18.95 -10.95
C LYS A 184 19.50 -18.19 -11.05
N GLU A 185 19.47 -16.95 -11.49
CA GLU A 185 20.49 -15.97 -11.12
C GLU A 185 19.91 -14.97 -10.11
N SER A 186 20.59 -14.91 -8.97
CA SER A 186 20.31 -13.95 -7.89
C SER A 186 21.20 -12.73 -8.10
N GLU A 187 20.67 -11.63 -8.60
CA GLU A 187 21.40 -10.36 -8.63
C GLU A 187 21.16 -9.52 -7.38
N GLU A 188 22.26 -9.07 -6.78
CA GLU A 188 22.32 -8.18 -5.62
C GLU A 188 21.80 -6.78 -5.98
N LEU A 189 20.79 -6.31 -5.23
CA LEU A 189 20.34 -4.93 -5.26
C LEU A 189 21.31 -4.02 -4.51
N SER A 190 22.16 -3.32 -5.25
CA SER A 190 22.99 -2.25 -4.68
C SER A 190 22.18 -0.95 -4.53
N PHE A 191 22.04 -0.47 -3.31
CA PHE A 191 21.38 0.79 -2.99
C PHE A 191 22.33 1.98 -3.21
N PHE A 192 21.99 2.86 -4.14
CA PHE A 192 22.60 4.19 -4.22
C PHE A 192 21.76 5.21 -3.43
N PHE A 193 22.38 5.79 -2.40
CA PHE A 193 21.79 6.89 -1.63
C PHE A 193 22.14 8.23 -2.26
N THR A 194 21.16 8.93 -2.79
CA THR A 194 21.24 10.38 -3.02
C THR A 194 20.31 11.11 -2.05
N SER A 195 20.81 12.23 -1.51
CA SER A 195 20.16 13.02 -0.46
C SER A 195 18.75 13.45 -0.84
N SER A 196 17.75 12.98 -0.11
CA SER A 196 16.34 13.39 -0.26
C SER A 196 15.62 13.26 1.08
N TYR A 197 14.56 14.03 1.24
CA TYR A 197 13.78 14.10 2.48
C TYR A 197 13.13 12.74 2.80
N ILE A 198 13.31 12.28 4.03
CA ILE A 198 12.71 11.04 4.52
C ILE A 198 11.58 11.41 5.48
N ILE A 199 10.35 11.07 5.13
CA ILE A 199 9.22 11.11 6.07
C ILE A 199 9.13 9.73 6.72
N SER A 200 9.43 9.68 8.01
CA SER A 200 9.21 8.50 8.83
C SER A 200 8.08 8.79 9.81
N LEU A 201 7.10 7.93 9.85
CA LEU A 201 5.93 8.05 10.71
C LEU A 201 5.86 6.83 11.62
N SER A 202 5.91 7.08 12.93
CA SER A 202 5.66 6.07 13.95
C SER A 202 4.19 6.10 14.39
N VAL A 203 3.68 4.96 14.81
CA VAL A 203 2.29 4.77 15.23
C VAL A 203 2.21 4.97 16.75
N HIS A 204 1.25 5.76 17.18
CA HIS A 204 0.82 5.84 18.58
C HIS A 204 -0.67 5.59 18.66
#